data_c82da439c6bfc8dad3ab9eb209133469
#
_entry.id   c82da439c6bfc8dad3ab9eb209133469
#
_cell.length_a   1.000
_cell.length_b   1.000
_cell.length_c   1.000
_cell.angle_alpha   90.00
_cell.angle_beta   90.00
_cell.angle_gamma   90.00
#
_symmetry.space_group_name_H-M   'P 1'
#
loop_
_entity.id
_entity.type
_entity.pdbx_description
1 polymer ?
#
loop_
_entity_poly.entity_id
_entity_poly.type
_entity_poly.pdbx_seq_one_letter_code
_entity_poly.pdbx_strand_id
1 'polypeptide(L)'
;MMRAWALPMLLLLCGSVLTARLIVSGNPGAASVVLLVFVLLAGVNSPLIFPRSTGALEAQRRSAVDGRPVVFWRPGCKYCMRLRIRLGRGARRMHWVDIWRDPAGAAAVRAANDGNETVPTVIVAGRPHTNPDPAWVREQLSRST
;
A
#
# COMPACT_ATOMS: atom_id res chain seq x y z
N MET A 1 9.04 0.33 -12.16
CA MET A 1 9.47 -0.52 -11.01
C MET A 1 10.36 0.20 -10.02
N MET A 2 11.22 1.12 -10.42
CA MET A 2 12.21 1.78 -9.54
C MET A 2 11.60 2.66 -8.44
N ARG A 3 10.54 3.42 -8.72
CA ARG A 3 9.95 4.37 -7.75
C ARG A 3 9.39 3.71 -6.47
N ALA A 4 8.80 2.51 -6.56
CA ALA A 4 8.22 1.85 -5.40
C ALA A 4 9.26 1.32 -4.39
N TRP A 5 10.48 1.06 -4.85
CA TRP A 5 11.60 0.58 -4.03
C TRP A 5 12.57 1.68 -3.59
N ALA A 6 12.45 2.88 -4.17
CA ALA A 6 13.39 3.97 -3.90
C ALA A 6 13.40 4.35 -2.41
N LEU A 7 12.25 4.51 -1.79
CA LEU A 7 12.15 4.89 -0.38
C LEU A 7 12.66 3.79 0.57
N PRO A 8 12.25 2.51 0.46
CA PRO A 8 12.83 1.44 1.27
C PRO A 8 14.35 1.31 1.14
N MET A 9 14.86 1.38 -0.08
CA MET A 9 16.31 1.30 -0.33
C MET A 9 17.07 2.49 0.26
N LEU A 10 16.53 3.72 0.14
CA LEU A 10 17.10 4.91 0.75
C LEU A 10 17.14 4.78 2.28
N LEU A 11 16.05 4.31 2.90
CA LEU A 11 15.99 4.08 4.34
C LEU A 11 17.06 3.07 4.79
N LEU A 12 17.19 1.94 4.07
CA LEU A 12 18.23 0.95 4.39
C LEU A 12 19.64 1.51 4.25
N LEU A 13 19.90 2.29 3.20
CA LEU A 13 21.19 2.93 3.00
C LEU A 13 21.51 3.92 4.13
N CYS A 14 20.58 4.83 4.45
CA CYS A 14 20.76 5.78 5.54
C CYS A 14 20.95 5.07 6.89
N GLY A 15 20.14 4.05 7.16
CA GLY A 15 20.26 3.25 8.38
C GLY A 15 21.63 2.57 8.48
N SER A 16 22.13 1.99 7.40
CA SER A 16 23.43 1.33 7.37
C SER A 16 24.57 2.30 7.64
N VAL A 17 24.55 3.48 7.02
CA VAL A 17 25.58 4.52 7.23
C VAL A 17 25.59 5.01 8.68
N LEU A 18 24.42 5.30 9.25
CA LEU A 18 24.31 5.74 10.65
C LEU A 18 24.76 4.65 11.63
N THR A 19 24.39 3.40 11.39
CA THR A 19 24.79 2.26 12.18
C THR A 19 26.33 2.10 12.16
N ALA A 20 26.94 2.16 10.98
CA ALA A 20 28.40 2.08 10.85
C ALA A 20 29.11 3.19 11.64
N ARG A 21 28.61 4.43 11.55
CA ARG A 21 29.15 5.55 12.33
C ARG A 21 29.07 5.33 13.85
N LEU A 22 27.93 4.82 14.34
CA LEU A 22 27.74 4.53 15.76
C LEU A 22 28.64 3.41 16.26
N ILE A 23 28.92 2.39 15.45
CA ILE A 23 29.85 1.32 15.79
C ILE A 23 31.27 1.89 15.95
N VAL A 24 31.73 2.69 14.97
CA VAL A 24 33.05 3.33 15.00
C VAL A 24 33.19 4.29 16.19
N SER A 25 32.11 4.95 16.62
CA SER A 25 32.10 5.82 17.80
C SER A 25 31.96 5.07 19.15
N GLY A 26 32.01 3.73 19.13
CA GLY A 26 31.99 2.92 20.35
C GLY A 26 30.61 2.74 21.00
N ASN A 27 29.52 2.99 20.26
CA ASN A 27 28.14 2.86 20.75
C ASN A 27 27.35 1.73 20.06
N PRO A 28 27.71 0.44 20.27
CA PRO A 28 27.07 -0.68 19.57
C PRO A 28 25.59 -0.87 19.96
N GLY A 29 25.19 -0.51 21.18
CA GLY A 29 23.79 -0.57 21.60
C GLY A 29 22.90 0.40 20.81
N ALA A 30 23.34 1.67 20.67
CA ALA A 30 22.61 2.63 19.85
C ALA A 30 22.61 2.23 18.37
N ALA A 31 23.69 1.65 17.86
CA ALA A 31 23.79 1.13 16.50
C ALA A 31 22.71 0.08 16.22
N SER A 32 22.52 -0.87 17.13
CA SER A 32 21.51 -1.93 16.99
C SER A 32 20.08 -1.37 16.97
N VAL A 33 19.78 -0.41 17.83
CA VAL A 33 18.46 0.25 17.87
C VAL A 33 18.19 1.01 16.56
N VAL A 34 19.16 1.79 16.10
CA VAL A 34 19.04 2.55 14.84
C VAL A 34 18.82 1.61 13.66
N LEU A 35 19.60 0.54 13.55
CA LEU A 35 19.44 -0.45 12.49
C LEU A 35 18.01 -1.05 12.50
N LEU A 36 17.54 -1.48 13.67
CA LEU A 36 16.20 -2.05 13.83
C LEU A 36 15.11 -1.07 13.39
N VAL A 37 15.19 0.19 13.82
CA VAL A 37 14.22 1.22 13.43
C VAL A 37 14.19 1.42 11.92
N PHE A 38 15.35 1.54 11.27
CA PHE A 38 15.40 1.74 9.81
C PHE A 38 14.93 0.50 9.03
N VAL A 39 15.23 -0.70 9.50
CA VAL A 39 14.71 -1.95 8.90
C VAL A 39 13.20 -2.02 9.02
N LEU A 40 12.62 -1.68 10.18
CA LEU A 40 11.17 -1.64 10.37
C LEU A 40 10.52 -0.57 9.47
N LEU A 41 11.12 0.63 9.39
CA LEU A 41 10.62 1.69 8.52
C LEU A 41 10.69 1.29 7.04
N ALA A 42 11.77 0.68 6.60
CA ALA A 42 11.90 0.16 5.25
C ALA A 42 10.87 -0.95 4.97
N GLY A 43 10.65 -1.86 5.93
CA GLY A 43 9.63 -2.90 5.86
C GLY A 43 8.23 -2.32 5.69
N VAL A 44 7.83 -1.39 6.55
CA VAL A 44 6.51 -0.75 6.50
C VAL A 44 6.28 0.02 5.19
N ASN A 45 7.33 0.61 4.62
CA ASN A 45 7.25 1.33 3.34
C ASN A 45 7.50 0.42 2.12
N SER A 46 7.74 -0.87 2.33
CA SER A 46 7.95 -1.83 1.24
C SER A 46 6.63 -2.17 0.54
N PRO A 47 6.65 -2.28 -0.80
CA PRO A 47 5.50 -2.78 -1.55
C PRO A 47 5.14 -4.24 -1.21
N LEU A 48 5.99 -4.97 -0.48
CA LEU A 48 5.73 -6.36 -0.05
C LEU A 48 4.64 -6.47 1.02
N ILE A 49 4.37 -5.41 1.78
CA ILE A 49 3.31 -5.40 2.80
C ILE A 49 1.92 -5.50 2.17
N PHE A 50 1.76 -4.97 0.97
CA PHE A 50 0.50 -5.04 0.26
C PHE A 50 0.36 -6.37 -0.50
N PRO A 51 -0.88 -6.88 -0.65
CA PRO A 51 -1.13 -8.01 -1.53
C PRO A 51 -0.59 -7.73 -2.94
N ARG A 52 -0.24 -8.78 -3.67
CA ARG A 52 0.23 -8.63 -5.06
C ARG A 52 -0.77 -7.83 -5.86
N SER A 53 -0.28 -6.77 -6.52
CA SER A 53 -1.11 -5.95 -7.40
C SER A 53 -1.47 -6.76 -8.64
N THR A 54 -2.77 -6.85 -8.90
CA THR A 54 -3.31 -7.29 -10.20
C THR A 54 -3.51 -6.06 -11.08
N GLY A 55 -3.51 -6.21 -12.40
CA GLY A 55 -3.82 -5.11 -13.30
C GLY A 55 -5.28 -4.61 -13.10
N ALA A 56 -5.54 -3.32 -13.33
CA ALA A 56 -6.84 -2.70 -13.08
C ALA A 56 -7.98 -3.37 -13.85
N LEU A 57 -7.76 -3.68 -15.12
CA LEU A 57 -8.75 -4.36 -15.95
C LEU A 57 -9.08 -5.77 -15.42
N GLU A 58 -8.06 -6.51 -15.00
CA GLU A 58 -8.25 -7.84 -14.43
C GLU A 58 -8.93 -7.78 -13.05
N ALA A 59 -8.53 -6.82 -12.21
CA ALA A 59 -9.16 -6.59 -10.92
C ALA A 59 -10.67 -6.28 -11.08
N GLN A 60 -11.02 -5.44 -12.04
CA GLN A 60 -12.42 -5.10 -12.33
C GLN A 60 -13.20 -6.29 -12.88
N ARG A 61 -12.61 -7.09 -13.78
CA ARG A 61 -13.25 -8.32 -14.27
C ARG A 61 -13.54 -9.30 -13.14
N ARG A 62 -12.56 -9.54 -12.28
CA ARG A 62 -12.74 -10.41 -11.11
C ARG A 62 -13.81 -9.88 -10.16
N SER A 63 -13.77 -8.60 -9.86
CA SER A 63 -14.77 -7.94 -9.02
C SER A 63 -16.19 -8.05 -9.58
N ALA A 64 -16.35 -8.00 -10.91
CA ALA A 64 -17.64 -8.20 -11.55
C ALA A 64 -18.21 -9.62 -11.36
N VAL A 65 -17.33 -10.61 -11.17
CA VAL A 65 -17.70 -12.02 -10.96
C VAL A 65 -17.89 -12.35 -9.49
N ASP A 66 -16.93 -11.91 -8.62
CA ASP A 66 -16.89 -12.31 -7.21
C ASP A 66 -17.45 -11.24 -6.25
N GLY A 67 -17.85 -10.09 -6.76
CA GLY A 67 -18.39 -8.98 -5.98
C GLY A 67 -17.38 -8.29 -5.04
N ARG A 68 -16.11 -8.72 -5.03
CA ARG A 68 -15.11 -8.22 -4.09
C ARG A 68 -14.64 -6.81 -4.45
N PRO A 69 -14.43 -5.94 -3.45
CA PRO A 69 -13.94 -4.59 -3.68
C PRO A 69 -12.58 -4.54 -4.40
N VAL A 70 -12.41 -3.57 -5.30
CA VAL A 70 -11.13 -3.23 -5.91
C VAL A 70 -10.55 -2.02 -5.19
N VAL A 71 -9.32 -2.14 -4.69
CA VAL A 71 -8.63 -1.09 -3.93
C VAL A 71 -7.46 -0.55 -4.73
N PHE A 72 -7.54 0.70 -5.11
CA PHE A 72 -6.45 1.44 -5.72
C PHE A 72 -5.59 2.08 -4.65
N TRP A 73 -4.29 1.85 -4.73
CA TRP A 73 -3.32 2.29 -3.73
C TRP A 73 -1.99 2.68 -4.37
N ARG A 74 -1.10 3.30 -3.59
CA ARG A 74 0.29 3.55 -3.98
C ARG A 74 1.23 3.37 -2.80
N PRO A 75 2.52 3.02 -3.02
CA PRO A 75 3.54 3.02 -1.98
C PRO A 75 3.67 4.37 -1.28
N GLY A 76 3.95 4.36 0.03
CA GLY A 76 4.08 5.57 0.84
C GLY A 76 2.77 6.26 1.23
N CYS A 77 1.62 5.72 0.87
CA CYS A 77 0.31 6.26 1.24
C CYS A 77 -0.09 5.84 2.66
N LYS A 78 -0.06 6.76 3.62
CA LYS A 78 -0.45 6.51 5.02
C LYS A 78 -1.89 6.04 5.18
N TYR A 79 -2.81 6.56 4.38
CA TYR A 79 -4.22 6.19 4.42
C TYR A 79 -4.45 4.77 3.86
N CYS A 80 -3.70 4.39 2.81
CA CYS A 80 -3.72 3.03 2.26
C CYS A 80 -3.19 2.02 3.30
N MET A 81 -2.12 2.39 4.03
CA MET A 81 -1.57 1.59 5.11
C MET A 81 -2.58 1.44 6.24
N ARG A 82 -3.21 2.55 6.67
CA ARG A 82 -4.26 2.52 7.70
C ARG A 82 -5.40 1.58 7.29
N LEU A 83 -5.90 1.70 6.06
CA LEU A 83 -6.94 0.81 5.53
C LEU A 83 -6.47 -0.65 5.58
N ARG A 84 -5.27 -0.94 5.06
CA ARG A 84 -4.68 -2.28 5.03
C ARG A 84 -4.58 -2.92 6.42
N ILE A 85 -4.10 -2.17 7.42
CA ILE A 85 -3.95 -2.64 8.80
C ILE A 85 -5.32 -2.90 9.43
N ARG A 86 -6.25 -1.96 9.28
CA ARG A 86 -7.60 -2.07 9.85
C ARG A 86 -8.41 -3.22 9.25
N LEU A 87 -8.21 -3.55 7.98
CA LEU A 87 -8.83 -4.71 7.33
C LEU A 87 -8.20 -6.05 7.75
N GLY A 88 -6.96 -6.05 8.19
CA GLY A 88 -6.25 -7.25 8.65
C GLY A 88 -6.24 -8.36 7.58
N ARG A 89 -6.70 -9.56 7.95
CA ARG A 89 -6.79 -10.71 7.03
C ARG A 89 -7.78 -10.48 5.89
N GLY A 90 -8.83 -9.68 6.08
CA GLY A 90 -9.81 -9.33 5.06
C GLY A 90 -9.21 -8.65 3.85
N ALA A 91 -8.12 -7.90 4.02
CA ALA A 91 -7.44 -7.24 2.91
C ALA A 91 -6.93 -8.21 1.83
N ARG A 92 -6.64 -9.47 2.17
CA ARG A 92 -6.20 -10.50 1.20
C ARG A 92 -7.33 -10.99 0.28
N ARG A 93 -8.58 -10.74 0.67
CA ARG A 93 -9.76 -11.11 -0.11
C ARG A 93 -10.17 -10.05 -1.14
N MET A 94 -9.52 -8.89 -1.14
CA MET A 94 -9.81 -7.78 -2.04
C MET A 94 -8.81 -7.75 -3.21
N HIS A 95 -9.19 -7.10 -4.30
CA HIS A 95 -8.32 -6.90 -5.45
C HIS A 95 -7.54 -5.59 -5.28
N TRP A 96 -6.22 -5.67 -5.19
CA TRP A 96 -5.34 -4.51 -4.99
C TRP A 96 -4.67 -4.10 -6.29
N VAL A 97 -4.71 -2.80 -6.62
CA VAL A 97 -4.12 -2.22 -7.83
C VAL A 97 -3.17 -1.10 -7.44
N ASP A 98 -1.88 -1.28 -7.74
CA ASP A 98 -0.87 -0.24 -7.54
C ASP A 98 -0.89 0.73 -8.72
N ILE A 99 -1.40 1.95 -8.49
CA ILE A 99 -1.56 2.97 -9.53
C ILE A 99 -0.23 3.50 -10.09
N TRP A 100 0.89 3.29 -9.40
CA TRP A 100 2.21 3.67 -9.94
C TRP A 100 2.75 2.65 -10.94
N ARG A 101 2.20 1.44 -10.94
CA ARG A 101 2.57 0.35 -11.85
C ARG A 101 1.53 0.12 -12.95
N ASP A 102 0.34 0.65 -12.78
CA ASP A 102 -0.79 0.42 -13.67
C ASP A 102 -1.38 1.75 -14.15
N PRO A 103 -1.06 2.19 -15.39
CA PRO A 103 -1.61 3.41 -15.95
C PRO A 103 -3.13 3.41 -16.07
N ALA A 104 -3.76 2.25 -16.31
CA ALA A 104 -5.21 2.12 -16.36
C ALA A 104 -5.81 2.30 -14.96
N GLY A 105 -5.15 1.79 -13.92
CA GLY A 105 -5.52 2.03 -12.53
C GLY A 105 -5.41 3.50 -12.14
N ALA A 106 -4.33 4.18 -12.56
CA ALA A 106 -4.17 5.61 -12.34
C ALA A 106 -5.27 6.42 -13.06
N ALA A 107 -5.62 6.05 -14.30
CA ALA A 107 -6.70 6.69 -15.05
C ALA A 107 -8.06 6.51 -14.36
N ALA A 108 -8.36 5.31 -13.86
CA ALA A 108 -9.59 5.03 -13.13
C ALA A 108 -9.71 5.87 -11.85
N VAL A 109 -8.60 6.03 -11.10
CA VAL A 109 -8.57 6.88 -9.90
C VAL A 109 -8.76 8.34 -10.26
N ARG A 110 -8.12 8.86 -11.31
CA ARG A 110 -8.33 10.24 -11.78
C ARG A 110 -9.77 10.49 -12.21
N ALA A 111 -10.38 9.55 -12.92
CA ALA A 111 -11.78 9.67 -13.33
C ALA A 111 -12.74 9.73 -12.13
N ALA A 112 -12.41 9.07 -11.03
CA ALA A 112 -13.20 9.04 -9.80
C ALA A 112 -12.96 10.24 -8.87
N ASN A 113 -11.91 11.04 -9.08
CA ASN A 113 -11.46 12.08 -8.17
C ASN A 113 -11.13 13.40 -8.88
N ASP A 114 -11.93 13.80 -9.86
CA ASP A 114 -11.80 15.08 -10.57
C ASP A 114 -10.38 15.35 -11.11
N GLY A 115 -9.76 14.32 -11.68
CA GLY A 115 -8.40 14.38 -12.21
C GLY A 115 -7.28 14.11 -11.20
N ASN A 116 -7.58 13.97 -9.92
CA ASN A 116 -6.59 13.73 -8.87
C ASN A 116 -6.31 12.23 -8.64
N GLU A 117 -5.07 11.89 -8.32
CA GLU A 117 -4.67 10.52 -7.94
C GLU A 117 -4.84 10.29 -6.43
N THR A 118 -6.03 10.54 -5.91
CA THR A 118 -6.34 10.36 -4.49
C THR A 118 -6.52 8.87 -4.15
N VAL A 119 -5.74 8.38 -3.19
CA VAL A 119 -5.80 6.98 -2.75
C VAL A 119 -5.80 6.90 -1.21
N PRO A 120 -6.43 5.87 -0.62
CA PRO A 120 -7.10 4.75 -1.28
C PRO A 120 -8.41 5.16 -1.96
N THR A 121 -8.63 4.73 -3.18
CA THR A 121 -9.94 4.73 -3.82
C THR A 121 -10.41 3.28 -3.91
N VAL A 122 -11.61 3.00 -3.41
CA VAL A 122 -12.19 1.66 -3.38
C VAL A 122 -13.40 1.61 -4.29
N ILE A 123 -13.42 0.69 -5.25
CA ILE A 123 -14.57 0.47 -6.12
C ILE A 123 -15.36 -0.72 -5.58
N VAL A 124 -16.65 -0.50 -5.31
CA VAL A 124 -17.62 -1.52 -4.90
C VAL A 124 -18.82 -1.48 -5.85
N ALA A 125 -19.14 -2.59 -6.48
CA ALA A 125 -20.23 -2.66 -7.46
C ALA A 125 -20.16 -1.55 -8.53
N GLY A 126 -18.97 -1.26 -9.03
CA GLY A 126 -18.71 -0.23 -10.03
C GLY A 126 -18.71 1.23 -9.51
N ARG A 127 -18.99 1.46 -8.23
CA ARG A 127 -19.04 2.80 -7.63
C ARG A 127 -17.75 3.11 -6.88
N PRO A 128 -17.07 4.22 -7.18
CA PRO A 128 -15.86 4.63 -6.50
C PRO A 128 -16.17 5.30 -5.15
N HIS A 129 -15.35 5.02 -4.16
CA HIS A 129 -15.37 5.61 -2.82
C HIS A 129 -13.95 6.03 -2.44
N THR A 130 -13.72 7.32 -2.27
CA THR A 130 -12.39 7.89 -1.96
C THR A 130 -12.17 7.92 -0.46
N ASN A 131 -11.06 7.36 -0.01
CA ASN A 131 -10.66 7.26 1.39
C ASN A 131 -11.80 6.77 2.32
N PRO A 132 -12.47 5.65 1.98
CA PRO A 132 -13.62 5.18 2.74
C PRO A 132 -13.22 4.72 4.15
N ASP A 133 -14.19 4.73 5.06
CA ASP A 133 -13.99 4.18 6.40
C ASP A 133 -13.68 2.68 6.33
N PRO A 134 -12.65 2.18 7.04
CA PRO A 134 -12.30 0.76 7.02
C PRO A 134 -13.40 -0.19 7.52
N ALA A 135 -14.29 0.27 8.42
CA ALA A 135 -15.41 -0.54 8.89
C ALA A 135 -16.44 -0.72 7.77
N TRP A 136 -16.74 0.35 7.05
CA TRP A 136 -17.61 0.29 5.88
C TRP A 136 -17.04 -0.67 4.80
N VAL A 137 -15.74 -0.57 4.49
CA VAL A 137 -15.11 -1.49 3.52
C VAL A 137 -15.21 -2.94 3.97
N ARG A 138 -15.05 -3.21 5.28
CA ARG A 138 -15.21 -4.56 5.84
C ARG A 138 -16.64 -5.09 5.67
N GLU A 139 -17.61 -4.23 5.86
CA GLU A 139 -19.02 -4.57 5.64
C GLU A 139 -19.29 -4.92 4.17
N GLN A 140 -18.79 -4.12 3.22
CA GLN A 140 -18.91 -4.44 1.79
C GLN A 140 -18.26 -5.77 1.45
N LEU A 141 -17.08 -6.05 2.03
CA LEU A 141 -16.37 -7.31 1.82
C LEU A 141 -17.15 -8.52 2.41
N SER A 142 -17.89 -8.34 3.49
CA SER A 142 -18.72 -9.42 4.06
C SER A 142 -19.94 -9.76 3.20
N ARG A 143 -20.40 -8.82 2.39
CA ARG A 143 -21.52 -8.99 1.44
C ARG A 143 -21.09 -9.62 0.12
N SER A 144 -19.79 -9.58 -0.20
CA SER A 144 -19.21 -10.23 -1.38
C SER A 144 -18.85 -11.68 -1.03
N THR A 145 -19.58 -12.61 -1.56
CA THR A 145 -19.31 -14.06 -1.33
C THR A 145 -19.27 -14.78 -2.64
#